data_fab1bf27d64685573e468be8d7909917
#
_entry.id   fab1bf27d64685573e468be8d7909917
#
_cell.length_a   1.000
_cell.length_b   1.000
_cell.length_c   1.000
_cell.angle_alpha   90.00
_cell.angle_beta   90.00
_cell.angle_gamma   90.00
#
_symmetry.space_group_name_H-M   'P 1'
#
loop_
_entity.id
_entity.type
_entity.pdbx_description
1 polymer ?
#
loop_
_entity_poly.entity_id
_entity_poly.type
_entity_poly.pdbx_seq_one_letter_code
_entity_poly.pdbx_strand_id
1 'polypeptide(L)'
;MPPLDDPDILKCLKAILSNWHVTDYVTAKEEALEWAGKNLPRFSLKALAKLMNEYVNAGGAIDQVRETRPEWDDWPFHYDFRVSWSGRLLYIETILVDDDPTDPYLRIVRIKDA
;
A
#
# COMPACT_ATOMS: atom_id res chain seq x y z
N MET A 1 6.58 -8.84 -12.49
CA MET A 1 5.74 -9.25 -11.35
C MET A 1 4.30 -9.40 -11.80
N PRO A 2 3.57 -10.39 -11.31
CA PRO A 2 2.22 -10.63 -11.81
C PRO A 2 1.26 -9.52 -11.35
N PRO A 3 0.48 -8.95 -12.26
CA PRO A 3 -0.52 -7.97 -11.88
C PRO A 3 -1.65 -8.62 -11.07
N LEU A 4 -2.21 -7.84 -10.15
CA LEU A 4 -3.38 -8.26 -9.40
C LEU A 4 -4.58 -8.39 -10.36
N ASP A 5 -5.17 -9.59 -10.41
CA ASP A 5 -6.31 -9.87 -11.27
C ASP A 5 -7.56 -10.33 -10.50
N ASP A 6 -7.44 -10.55 -9.19
CA ASP A 6 -8.57 -10.93 -8.34
C ASP A 6 -9.49 -9.72 -8.11
N PRO A 7 -10.73 -9.72 -8.64
CA PRO A 7 -11.62 -8.57 -8.51
C PRO A 7 -12.05 -8.31 -7.08
N ASP A 8 -12.13 -9.32 -6.23
CA ASP A 8 -12.54 -9.13 -4.84
C ASP A 8 -11.44 -8.45 -4.02
N ILE A 9 -10.18 -8.84 -4.23
CA ILE A 9 -9.04 -8.20 -3.60
C ILE A 9 -8.90 -6.76 -4.09
N LEU A 10 -9.03 -6.52 -5.39
CA LEU A 10 -8.95 -5.18 -5.94
C LEU A 10 -10.05 -4.28 -5.37
N LYS A 11 -11.27 -4.80 -5.27
CA LYS A 11 -12.38 -4.06 -4.67
C LYS A 11 -12.10 -3.70 -3.21
N CYS A 12 -11.54 -4.63 -2.45
CA CYS A 12 -11.15 -4.39 -1.06
C CYS A 12 -10.09 -3.30 -0.94
N LEU A 13 -9.03 -3.37 -1.76
CA LEU A 13 -7.96 -2.35 -1.76
C LEU A 13 -8.50 -0.98 -2.15
N LYS A 14 -9.37 -0.91 -3.15
CA LYS A 14 -10.01 0.35 -3.54
C LYS A 14 -10.86 0.93 -2.42
N ALA A 15 -11.62 0.10 -1.71
CA ALA A 15 -12.45 0.53 -0.59
C ALA A 15 -11.60 1.10 0.54
N ILE A 16 -10.50 0.44 0.90
CA ILE A 16 -9.58 0.91 1.92
C ILE A 16 -9.00 2.27 1.51
N LEU A 17 -8.46 2.37 0.30
CA LEU A 17 -7.79 3.58 -0.17
C LEU A 17 -8.76 4.75 -0.37
N SER A 18 -10.01 4.50 -0.75
CA SER A 18 -11.01 5.55 -0.85
C SER A 18 -11.35 6.17 0.50
N ASN A 19 -11.03 5.49 1.59
CA ASN A 19 -11.17 5.98 2.96
C ASN A 19 -9.81 6.43 3.55
N TRP A 20 -8.92 6.91 2.71
CA TRP A 20 -7.56 7.32 3.09
C TRP A 20 -7.50 8.33 4.24
N HIS A 21 -8.57 9.12 4.41
CA HIS A 21 -8.68 10.14 5.45
C HIS A 21 -9.17 9.59 6.80
N VAL A 22 -9.60 8.33 6.82
CA VAL A 22 -10.05 7.66 8.05
C VAL A 22 -8.85 6.96 8.68
N THR A 23 -8.63 7.19 9.98
CA THR A 23 -7.56 6.51 10.71
C THR A 23 -7.81 5.00 10.77
N ASP A 24 -6.72 4.24 10.84
CA ASP A 24 -6.70 2.79 11.01
C ASP A 24 -6.97 1.93 9.76
N TYR A 25 -7.45 2.50 8.66
CA TYR A 25 -7.59 1.74 7.41
C TYR A 25 -6.26 1.49 6.73
N VAL A 26 -5.36 2.48 6.75
CA VAL A 26 -4.01 2.36 6.21
C VAL A 26 -3.02 2.69 7.32
N THR A 27 -2.15 1.75 7.62
CA THR A 27 -1.07 1.96 8.60
C THR A 27 0.28 1.63 7.97
N ALA A 28 1.36 1.86 8.68
CA ALA A 28 2.70 1.60 8.16
C ALA A 28 3.62 1.14 9.28
N LYS A 29 4.57 0.26 8.93
CA LYS A 29 5.65 -0.11 9.82
C LYS A 29 6.52 1.10 10.14
N GLU A 30 7.07 1.11 11.35
CA GLU A 30 7.90 2.22 11.82
C GLU A 30 9.09 2.48 10.89
N GLU A 31 9.75 1.43 10.41
CA GLU A 31 10.90 1.55 9.51
C GLU A 31 10.52 2.22 8.18
N ALA A 32 9.32 1.93 7.67
CA ALA A 32 8.82 2.58 6.46
C ALA A 32 8.58 4.06 6.70
N LEU A 33 7.99 4.41 7.85
CA LEU A 33 7.75 5.81 8.21
C LEU A 33 9.05 6.57 8.43
N GLU A 34 10.04 5.94 9.04
CA GLU A 34 11.36 6.56 9.26
C GLU A 34 12.05 6.88 7.93
N TRP A 35 12.08 5.92 7.02
CA TRP A 35 12.69 6.14 5.71
C TRP A 35 12.00 7.27 4.97
N ALA A 36 10.67 7.25 4.94
CA ALA A 36 9.88 8.27 4.23
C ALA A 36 10.05 9.65 4.85
N GLY A 37 10.06 9.75 6.17
CA GLY A 37 10.27 11.03 6.85
C GLY A 37 11.63 11.64 6.58
N LYS A 38 12.66 10.82 6.37
CA LYS A 38 14.01 11.28 6.06
C LYS A 38 14.21 11.62 4.58
N ASN A 39 13.51 10.94 3.68
CA ASN A 39 13.80 10.97 2.26
C ASN A 39 12.75 11.70 1.42
N LEU A 40 11.52 11.85 1.92
CA LEU A 40 10.43 12.42 1.16
C LEU A 40 10.04 13.79 1.72
N PRO A 41 10.03 14.84 0.87
CA PRO A 41 9.64 16.17 1.33
C PRO A 41 8.16 16.18 1.74
N ARG A 42 7.87 16.78 2.90
CA ARG A 42 6.51 16.96 3.40
C ARG A 42 5.73 15.65 3.56
N PHE A 43 6.44 14.56 3.86
CA PHE A 43 5.80 13.26 3.99
C PHE A 43 4.77 13.25 5.12
N SER A 44 3.60 12.65 4.84
CA SER A 44 2.68 12.15 5.84
C SER A 44 2.05 10.86 5.32
N LEU A 45 1.70 9.95 6.21
CA LEU A 45 1.05 8.70 5.83
C LEU A 45 -0.28 8.96 5.13
N LYS A 46 -1.04 9.93 5.62
CA LYS A 46 -2.33 10.31 5.03
C LYS A 46 -2.15 10.82 3.59
N ALA A 47 -1.14 11.65 3.34
CA ALA A 47 -0.85 12.16 1.99
C ALA A 47 -0.43 11.01 1.05
N LEU A 48 0.35 10.06 1.55
CA LEU A 48 0.74 8.89 0.75
C LEU A 48 -0.49 8.03 0.42
N ALA A 49 -1.34 7.75 1.40
CA ALA A 49 -2.55 6.97 1.18
C ALA A 49 -3.48 7.64 0.16
N LYS A 50 -3.58 8.97 0.20
CA LYS A 50 -4.33 9.74 -0.80
C LYS A 50 -3.76 9.55 -2.21
N LEU A 51 -2.45 9.62 -2.36
CA LEU A 51 -1.79 9.41 -3.65
C LEU A 51 -1.98 7.98 -4.15
N MET A 52 -1.93 6.99 -3.26
CA MET A 52 -2.21 5.61 -3.63
C MET A 52 -3.64 5.44 -4.13
N ASN A 53 -4.60 6.11 -3.49
CA ASN A 53 -5.99 6.12 -3.94
C ASN A 53 -6.12 6.73 -5.34
N GLU A 54 -5.49 7.88 -5.58
CA GLU A 54 -5.49 8.53 -6.90
C GLU A 54 -4.84 7.64 -7.96
N TYR A 55 -3.73 6.98 -7.63
CA TYR A 55 -3.03 6.07 -8.51
C TYR A 55 -3.92 4.90 -8.97
N VAL A 56 -4.62 4.27 -8.03
CA VAL A 56 -5.50 3.14 -8.34
C VAL A 56 -6.71 3.59 -9.15
N ASN A 57 -7.30 4.74 -8.80
CA ASN A 57 -8.45 5.28 -9.51
C ASN A 57 -8.12 5.71 -10.94
N ALA A 58 -6.86 6.06 -11.19
CA ALA A 58 -6.37 6.38 -12.53
C ALA A 58 -6.00 5.15 -13.35
N GLY A 59 -6.24 3.95 -12.84
CA GLY A 59 -5.91 2.70 -13.52
C GLY A 59 -4.51 2.18 -13.27
N GLY A 60 -3.82 2.70 -12.26
CA GLY A 60 -2.48 2.25 -11.90
C GLY A 60 -2.47 0.77 -11.50
N ALA A 61 -1.48 0.03 -11.97
CA ALA A 61 -1.37 -1.40 -11.72
C ALA A 61 -0.89 -1.69 -10.29
N ILE A 62 -1.50 -2.69 -9.67
CA ILE A 62 -1.07 -3.26 -8.40
C ILE A 62 -0.51 -4.64 -8.68
N ASP A 63 0.71 -4.93 -8.22
CA ASP A 63 1.29 -6.26 -8.37
C ASP A 63 0.94 -7.12 -7.16
N GLN A 64 0.49 -8.34 -7.42
CA GLN A 64 0.29 -9.36 -6.40
C GLN A 64 1.50 -10.28 -6.40
N VAL A 65 2.26 -10.29 -5.32
CA VAL A 65 3.52 -11.03 -5.21
C VAL A 65 3.42 -12.04 -4.08
N ARG A 66 3.77 -13.30 -4.36
CA ARG A 66 3.78 -14.33 -3.33
C ARG A 66 4.81 -14.00 -2.26
N GLU A 67 4.38 -14.05 -1.01
CA GLU A 67 5.27 -13.80 0.12
C GLU A 67 6.15 -15.02 0.37
N THR A 68 7.46 -14.80 0.49
CA THR A 68 8.44 -15.85 0.74
C THR A 68 9.21 -15.66 2.05
N ARG A 69 9.02 -14.53 2.71
CA ARG A 69 9.73 -14.23 3.97
C ARG A 69 9.02 -14.87 5.15
N PRO A 70 9.74 -15.61 6.02
CA PRO A 70 9.12 -16.32 7.16
C PRO A 70 8.38 -15.40 8.13
N GLU A 71 8.84 -14.16 8.32
CA GLU A 71 8.23 -13.22 9.24
C GLU A 71 6.84 -12.75 8.79
N TRP A 72 6.46 -12.98 7.53
CA TRP A 72 5.18 -12.60 6.95
C TRP A 72 4.37 -13.80 6.47
N ASP A 73 4.64 -15.00 6.96
CA ASP A 73 4.02 -16.23 6.44
C ASP A 73 2.52 -16.36 6.73
N ASP A 74 1.98 -15.53 7.63
CA ASP A 74 0.53 -15.45 7.86
C ASP A 74 -0.22 -14.82 6.66
N TRP A 75 0.51 -14.12 5.77
CA TRP A 75 -0.08 -13.47 4.61
C TRP A 75 0.56 -14.04 3.34
N PRO A 76 -0.21 -14.78 2.51
CA PRO A 76 0.37 -15.48 1.35
C PRO A 76 0.88 -14.54 0.26
N PHE A 77 0.40 -13.29 0.23
CA PHE A 77 0.78 -12.32 -0.79
C PHE A 77 1.05 -10.96 -0.17
N HIS A 78 1.93 -10.19 -0.84
CA HIS A 78 2.00 -8.75 -0.65
C HIS A 78 1.56 -8.04 -1.93
N TYR A 79 1.13 -6.80 -1.79
CA TYR A 79 0.59 -6.00 -2.89
C TYR A 79 1.45 -4.76 -3.05
N ASP A 80 2.01 -4.57 -4.25
CA ASP A 80 3.00 -3.56 -4.51
C ASP A 80 2.46 -2.48 -5.41
N PHE A 81 2.73 -1.23 -5.04
CA PHE A 81 2.31 -0.04 -5.75
C PHE A 81 3.55 0.73 -6.20
N ARG A 82 3.45 1.40 -7.35
CA ARG A 82 4.47 2.34 -7.82
C ARG A 82 3.83 3.70 -8.00
N VAL A 83 4.11 4.61 -7.07
CA VAL A 83 3.43 5.90 -6.97
C VAL A 83 4.46 7.02 -7.04
N SER A 84 4.15 8.09 -7.76
CA SER A 84 5.02 9.26 -7.83
C SER A 84 4.84 10.17 -6.62
N TRP A 85 5.96 10.61 -6.05
CA TRP A 85 6.00 11.59 -4.97
C TRP A 85 7.00 12.68 -5.34
N SER A 86 6.53 13.90 -5.59
CA SER A 86 7.40 15.04 -5.94
C SER A 86 8.43 14.72 -7.03
N GLY A 87 8.00 14.03 -8.09
CA GLY A 87 8.87 13.66 -9.20
C GLY A 87 9.70 12.40 -8.99
N ARG A 88 9.61 11.76 -7.82
CA ARG A 88 10.28 10.49 -7.54
C ARG A 88 9.27 9.36 -7.66
N LEU A 89 9.69 8.27 -8.29
CA LEU A 89 8.86 7.06 -8.33
C LEU A 89 9.16 6.21 -7.10
N LEU A 90 8.13 5.93 -6.32
CA LEU A 90 8.24 5.12 -5.10
C LEU A 90 7.72 3.72 -5.34
N TYR A 91 8.40 2.75 -4.74
CA TYR A 91 7.92 1.38 -4.60
C TYR A 91 7.36 1.23 -3.18
N ILE A 92 6.10 0.84 -3.09
CA ILE A 92 5.39 0.69 -1.83
C ILE A 92 4.90 -0.75 -1.72
N GLU A 93 5.45 -1.46 -0.74
CA GLU A 93 5.05 -2.84 -0.47
C GLU A 93 4.05 -2.86 0.68
N THR A 94 2.92 -3.55 0.47
CA THR A 94 1.85 -3.61 1.46
C THR A 94 1.40 -5.05 1.70
N ILE A 95 0.82 -5.29 2.88
CA ILE A 95 0.06 -6.51 3.15
C ILE A 95 -1.38 -6.13 3.45
N LEU A 96 -2.31 -6.94 2.96
CA LEU A 96 -3.73 -6.82 3.29
C LEU A 96 -3.94 -7.63 4.56
N VAL A 97 -3.88 -6.95 5.70
CA VAL A 97 -3.91 -7.61 7.02
C VAL A 97 -5.30 -8.21 7.29
N ASP A 98 -6.33 -7.46 6.90
CA ASP A 98 -7.70 -7.90 7.06
C ASP A 98 -8.49 -7.51 5.83
N ASP A 99 -9.17 -8.48 5.23
CA ASP A 99 -10.04 -8.28 4.07
C ASP A 99 -11.52 -8.29 4.44
N ASP A 100 -11.85 -8.29 5.74
CA ASP A 100 -13.23 -8.21 6.23
C ASP A 100 -13.84 -6.88 5.74
N PRO A 101 -14.92 -6.91 4.96
CA PRO A 101 -15.52 -5.67 4.44
C PRO A 101 -16.04 -4.73 5.54
N THR A 102 -16.22 -5.21 6.76
CA THR A 102 -16.66 -4.36 7.88
C THR A 102 -15.50 -3.71 8.62
N ASP A 103 -14.28 -4.23 8.48
CA ASP A 103 -13.09 -3.70 9.15
C ASP A 103 -11.83 -4.01 8.32
N PRO A 104 -11.76 -3.51 7.07
CA PRO A 104 -10.60 -3.80 6.22
C PRO A 104 -9.38 -3.02 6.67
N TYR A 105 -8.19 -3.60 6.45
CA TYR A 105 -6.96 -3.03 6.98
C TYR A 105 -5.77 -3.33 6.08
N LEU A 106 -5.08 -2.27 5.64
CA LEU A 106 -3.88 -2.36 4.82
C LEU A 106 -2.68 -1.83 5.59
N ARG A 107 -1.57 -2.56 5.57
CA ARG A 107 -0.34 -2.14 6.22
C ARG A 107 0.78 -1.97 5.22
N ILE A 108 1.38 -0.80 5.19
CA ILE A 108 2.59 -0.54 4.42
C ILE A 108 3.78 -1.11 5.19
N VAL A 109 4.51 -2.04 4.57
CA VAL A 109 5.64 -2.69 5.22
C VAL A 109 6.98 -2.15 4.72
N ARG A 110 7.02 -1.53 3.54
CA ARG A 110 8.24 -0.97 2.97
C ARG A 110 7.93 0.18 2.01
N ILE A 111 8.74 1.21 2.07
CA ILE A 111 8.75 2.33 1.12
C ILE A 111 10.20 2.54 0.70
N LYS A 112 10.44 2.61 -0.60
CA LYS A 112 11.77 2.89 -1.15
C LYS A 112 11.63 3.50 -2.54
N ASP A 113 12.74 3.98 -3.10
CA ASP A 113 12.77 4.38 -4.51
C ASP A 113 12.60 3.14 -5.40
N ALA A 114 11.80 3.30 -6.42
CA ALA A 114 11.53 2.23 -7.36
C ALA A 114 12.71 1.97 -8.30
#